data_b3d2db9e9d5ef8ac00a109ebe52fb8fb
#
_entry.id   b3d2db9e9d5ef8ac00a109ebe52fb8fb
#
_cell.length_a   1.000
_cell.length_b   1.000
_cell.length_c   1.000
_cell.angle_alpha   90.00
_cell.angle_beta   90.00
_cell.angle_gamma   90.00
#
_symmetry.space_group_name_H-M   'P 1'
#
loop_
_entity.id
_entity.type
_entity.pdbx_description
1 polymer ?
#
loop_
_entity_poly.entity_id
_entity_poly.type
_entity_poly.pdbx_seq_one_letter_code
_entity_poly.pdbx_strand_id
1 'polypeptide(L)'
;LMIRRPPRSTLFPYTTLFRSPGFDDDAFAVLSQKKNRILLERQPGDLPKSTVRSALNGYLVQARDNGMEAAGAWTCTTATARPESAEDLLFALKLVKHTKSNTVVFAKNSQLLASGTGQTSRVDALKQAVEKAKNFGFDLNGSSMASDAFFPFPDCVELAADAGVVAVIQPGGSINDEKSIDACDARGLAMYTTGVRHFRH
;
A
#
# COMPACT_ATOMS: atom_id res chain seq x y z
N LEU A 1 -21.70 -8.30 28.81
CA LEU A 1 -20.99 -7.05 29.09
C LEU A 1 -21.30 -6.08 27.96
N MET A 2 -22.21 -5.13 28.19
CA MET A 2 -22.44 -4.07 27.20
C MET A 2 -21.26 -3.09 27.26
N ILE A 3 -20.42 -3.13 26.24
CA ILE A 3 -19.39 -2.11 26.06
C ILE A 3 -20.13 -0.82 25.67
N ARG A 4 -20.18 0.15 26.57
CA ARG A 4 -20.69 1.48 26.26
C ARG A 4 -19.89 2.06 25.11
N ARG A 5 -20.56 2.46 24.02
CA ARG A 5 -19.91 3.23 22.96
C ARG A 5 -19.28 4.47 23.61
N PRO A 6 -17.99 4.75 23.33
CA PRO A 6 -17.38 5.97 23.83
C PRO A 6 -18.15 7.20 23.31
N PRO A 7 -18.19 8.30 24.06
CA PRO A 7 -18.85 9.52 23.62
C PRO A 7 -18.35 9.95 22.24
N ARG A 8 -19.21 10.58 21.44
CA ARG A 8 -18.83 11.04 20.08
C ARG A 8 -17.57 11.89 20.04
N SER A 9 -17.25 12.60 21.13
CA SER A 9 -16.02 13.37 21.29
C SER A 9 -14.75 12.52 21.31
N THR A 10 -14.85 11.21 21.59
CA THR A 10 -13.72 10.27 21.56
C THR A 10 -13.62 9.50 20.24
N LEU A 11 -14.56 9.70 19.31
CA LEU A 11 -14.55 9.07 17.98
C LEU A 11 -13.44 9.64 17.07
N PHE A 12 -12.89 10.81 17.41
CA PHE A 12 -11.82 11.45 16.64
C PHE A 12 -10.60 11.83 17.49
N PRO A 13 -10.07 10.92 18.34
CA PRO A 13 -8.85 11.24 19.07
C PRO A 13 -7.67 11.51 18.14
N TYR A 14 -7.72 11.00 16.91
CA TYR A 14 -6.67 11.15 15.91
C TYR A 14 -6.55 12.55 15.31
N THR A 15 -7.63 13.32 15.30
CA THR A 15 -7.61 14.72 14.79
C THR A 15 -6.95 15.68 15.75
N THR A 16 -6.74 15.26 16.99
CA THR A 16 -6.10 16.06 18.04
C THR A 16 -4.71 15.59 18.41
N LEU A 17 -4.24 14.48 17.82
CA LEU A 17 -2.96 13.87 18.10
C LEU A 17 -2.03 13.99 16.88
N PHE A 18 -0.94 14.74 17.05
CA PHE A 18 0.14 14.82 16.08
C PHE A 18 1.36 14.08 16.62
N ARG A 19 2.01 13.31 15.75
CA ARG A 19 3.25 12.58 16.04
C ARG A 19 4.28 12.94 14.99
N SER A 20 5.44 13.42 15.43
CA SER A 20 6.53 13.81 14.54
C SER A 20 7.87 13.51 15.21
N PRO A 21 8.97 13.32 14.46
CA PRO A 21 10.31 13.34 15.03
C PRO A 21 10.67 14.65 15.71
N GLY A 22 10.03 15.75 15.31
CA GLY A 22 10.16 17.08 15.89
C GLY A 22 9.14 18.02 15.26
N PHE A 23 9.03 19.23 15.78
CA PHE A 23 8.18 20.30 15.27
C PHE A 23 9.05 21.54 15.12
N ASP A 24 9.00 22.17 13.95
CA ASP A 24 9.60 23.49 13.76
C ASP A 24 8.86 24.52 14.61
N ASP A 25 9.53 25.60 15.00
CA ASP A 25 9.00 26.57 15.97
C ASP A 25 7.69 27.21 15.50
N ASP A 26 7.56 27.52 14.24
CA ASP A 26 6.35 28.06 13.62
C ASP A 26 5.21 27.04 13.58
N ALA A 27 5.49 25.78 13.24
CA ALA A 27 4.54 24.70 13.29
C ALA A 27 4.07 24.42 14.72
N PHE A 28 5.00 24.43 15.69
CA PHE A 28 4.67 24.26 17.10
C PHE A 28 3.79 25.41 17.60
N ALA A 29 4.11 26.68 17.24
CA ALA A 29 3.32 27.83 17.62
C ALA A 29 1.87 27.76 17.13
N VAL A 30 1.64 27.28 15.89
CA VAL A 30 0.30 27.08 15.33
C VAL A 30 -0.41 25.88 15.98
N LEU A 31 0.29 24.75 16.14
CA LEU A 31 -0.30 23.54 16.66
C LEU A 31 -0.64 23.63 18.15
N SER A 32 0.15 24.32 18.97
CA SER A 32 -0.04 24.46 20.42
C SER A 32 -1.18 25.38 20.82
N GLN A 33 -1.74 26.19 19.91
CA GLN A 33 -2.84 27.11 20.21
C GLN A 33 -4.12 26.43 20.71
N LYS A 34 -4.33 25.16 20.38
CA LYS A 34 -5.51 24.39 20.83
C LYS A 34 -5.16 23.53 22.03
N LYS A 35 -5.72 23.83 23.20
CA LYS A 35 -5.46 23.15 24.47
C LYS A 35 -5.71 21.64 24.45
N ASN A 36 -6.62 21.15 23.59
CA ASN A 36 -6.96 19.74 23.49
C ASN A 36 -6.11 18.97 22.46
N ARG A 37 -5.12 19.62 21.88
CA ARG A 37 -4.22 19.01 20.91
C ARG A 37 -3.04 18.38 21.63
N ILE A 38 -2.75 17.14 21.30
CA ILE A 38 -1.63 16.40 21.86
C ILE A 38 -0.51 16.38 20.81
N LEU A 39 0.63 16.95 21.15
CA LEU A 39 1.83 16.92 20.30
C LEU A 39 2.81 15.92 20.93
N LEU A 40 3.11 14.85 20.20
CA LEU A 40 4.06 13.82 20.63
C LEU A 40 5.30 13.88 19.75
N GLU A 41 6.41 14.24 20.36
CA GLU A 41 7.71 14.12 19.73
C GLU A 41 8.24 12.69 19.92
N ARG A 42 8.57 12.05 18.80
CA ARG A 42 9.11 10.70 18.82
C ARG A 42 10.63 10.77 18.93
N GLN A 43 11.17 10.25 20.02
CA GLN A 43 12.62 10.06 20.12
C GLN A 43 13.12 9.09 19.03
N PRO A 44 14.21 9.42 18.33
CA PRO A 44 14.88 8.49 17.43
C PRO A 44 15.29 7.22 18.19
N GLY A 45 15.13 6.09 17.58
CA GLY A 45 15.51 4.82 18.16
C GLY A 45 15.34 3.68 17.17
N ASP A 46 16.11 2.64 17.35
CA ASP A 46 16.02 1.45 16.53
C ASP A 46 14.69 0.74 16.77
N LEU A 47 14.03 0.39 15.68
CA LEU A 47 12.84 -0.44 15.75
C LEU A 47 13.24 -1.90 16.00
N PRO A 48 12.46 -2.66 16.79
CA PRO A 48 12.69 -4.08 16.96
C PRO A 48 12.83 -4.81 15.62
N LYS A 49 13.72 -5.79 15.54
CA LYS A 49 13.93 -6.59 14.30
C LYS A 49 12.73 -7.45 13.94
N SER A 50 11.84 -7.71 14.90
CA SER A 50 10.63 -8.50 14.70
C SER A 50 9.40 -7.76 15.17
N THR A 51 8.26 -8.11 14.60
CA THR A 51 6.92 -7.74 15.07
C THR A 51 6.26 -8.96 15.68
N VAL A 52 5.59 -8.78 16.82
CA VAL A 52 4.87 -9.84 17.53
C VAL A 52 3.42 -9.42 17.66
N ARG A 53 2.51 -10.34 17.36
CA ARG A 53 1.06 -10.15 17.53
C ARG A 53 0.47 -11.35 18.25
N SER A 54 -0.45 -11.12 19.19
CA SER A 54 -1.24 -12.19 19.77
C SER A 54 -2.21 -12.77 18.72
N ALA A 55 -2.32 -14.09 18.68
CA ALA A 55 -3.24 -14.81 17.84
C ALA A 55 -3.73 -16.04 18.60
N LEU A 56 -5.02 -16.10 18.86
CA LEU A 56 -5.64 -17.16 19.67
C LEU A 56 -4.91 -17.34 21.02
N ASN A 57 -4.35 -18.52 21.27
CA ASN A 57 -3.57 -18.87 22.48
C ASN A 57 -2.05 -18.81 22.24
N GLY A 58 -1.60 -18.13 21.18
CA GLY A 58 -0.19 -18.05 20.81
C GLY A 58 0.19 -16.66 20.28
N TYR A 59 1.32 -16.62 19.58
CA TYR A 59 1.86 -15.40 18.99
C TYR A 59 2.28 -15.65 17.55
N LEU A 60 2.00 -14.66 16.69
CA LEU A 60 2.60 -14.56 15.37
C LEU A 60 3.84 -13.69 15.48
N VAL A 61 4.98 -14.25 15.08
CA VAL A 61 6.26 -13.53 15.04
C VAL A 61 6.68 -13.41 13.58
N GLN A 62 6.93 -12.18 13.15
CA GLN A 62 7.36 -11.89 11.78
C GLN A 62 8.59 -10.97 11.83
N ALA A 63 9.59 -11.26 11.00
CA ALA A 63 10.70 -10.32 10.79
C ALA A 63 10.12 -8.98 10.30
N ARG A 64 10.64 -7.87 10.84
CA ARG A 64 10.22 -6.55 10.39
C ARG A 64 10.73 -6.31 8.99
N ASP A 65 9.85 -5.93 8.11
CA ASP A 65 10.18 -5.45 6.78
C ASP A 65 10.75 -4.03 6.89
N ASN A 66 12.07 -3.92 6.89
CA ASN A 66 12.80 -2.65 6.92
C ASN A 66 13.33 -2.25 5.54
N GLY A 67 13.22 -3.14 4.53
CA GLY A 67 13.63 -2.89 3.16
C GLY A 67 12.69 -1.90 2.46
N MET A 68 13.24 -1.16 1.51
CA MET A 68 12.49 -0.40 0.53
C MET A 68 13.34 -0.32 -0.72
N GLU A 69 12.76 -0.72 -1.83
CA GLU A 69 13.45 -0.65 -3.12
C GLU A 69 13.65 0.82 -3.50
N ALA A 70 14.86 1.12 -3.99
CA ALA A 70 15.11 2.41 -4.63
C ALA A 70 14.37 2.48 -5.97
N ALA A 71 13.97 3.67 -6.37
CA ALA A 71 13.46 3.89 -7.72
C ALA A 71 14.51 3.43 -8.74
N GLY A 72 14.09 2.56 -9.67
CA GLY A 72 14.99 1.98 -10.67
C GLY A 72 15.72 0.69 -10.25
N ALA A 73 15.52 0.19 -9.03
CA ALA A 73 16.05 -1.12 -8.62
C ALA A 73 15.17 -2.30 -9.08
N TRP A 74 14.10 -2.05 -9.79
CA TRP A 74 13.19 -3.04 -10.37
C TRP A 74 13.47 -3.27 -11.87
N THR A 75 13.04 -4.42 -12.36
CA THR A 75 13.19 -4.80 -13.78
C THR A 75 11.84 -4.66 -14.48
N CYS A 76 11.81 -3.98 -15.62
CA CYS A 76 10.68 -4.02 -16.54
C CYS A 76 10.68 -5.37 -17.25
N THR A 77 9.60 -6.13 -17.12
CA THR A 77 9.48 -7.49 -17.68
C THR A 77 8.63 -7.55 -18.93
N THR A 78 7.93 -6.47 -19.27
CA THR A 78 7.08 -6.34 -20.46
C THR A 78 7.78 -5.63 -21.60
N ALA A 79 7.29 -5.82 -22.83
CA ALA A 79 7.76 -5.11 -24.02
C ALA A 79 7.50 -3.60 -23.90
N THR A 80 6.36 -3.21 -23.29
CA THR A 80 6.03 -1.81 -23.01
C THR A 80 6.63 -1.38 -21.66
N ALA A 81 7.41 -0.30 -21.67
CA ALA A 81 7.89 0.34 -20.45
C ALA A 81 7.18 1.69 -20.23
N ARG A 82 6.99 2.06 -18.98
CA ARG A 82 6.33 3.30 -18.56
C ARG A 82 7.20 4.03 -17.52
N PRO A 83 8.35 4.60 -17.91
CA PRO A 83 9.25 5.27 -16.97
C PRO A 83 8.58 6.45 -16.26
N GLU A 84 7.61 7.10 -16.89
CA GLU A 84 6.78 8.16 -16.31
C GLU A 84 5.96 7.71 -15.11
N SER A 85 5.68 6.41 -14.99
CA SER A 85 4.95 5.84 -13.86
C SER A 85 5.83 5.51 -12.66
N ALA A 86 7.14 5.70 -12.72
CA ALA A 86 8.08 5.24 -11.70
C ALA A 86 7.82 5.86 -10.32
N GLU A 87 7.45 7.13 -10.26
CA GLU A 87 7.14 7.82 -9.01
C GLU A 87 5.87 7.26 -8.36
N ASP A 88 4.81 7.06 -9.14
CA ASP A 88 3.56 6.47 -8.67
C ASP A 88 3.73 5.01 -8.25
N LEU A 89 4.52 4.22 -8.98
CA LEU A 89 4.86 2.85 -8.63
C LEU A 89 5.63 2.78 -7.29
N LEU A 90 6.62 3.66 -7.08
CA LEU A 90 7.36 3.74 -5.82
C LEU A 90 6.44 4.15 -4.66
N PHE A 91 5.56 5.13 -4.90
CA PHE A 91 4.60 5.56 -3.90
C PHE A 91 3.62 4.43 -3.53
N ALA A 92 3.09 3.72 -4.53
CA ALA A 92 2.20 2.58 -4.33
C ALA A 92 2.90 1.44 -3.57
N LEU A 93 4.17 1.13 -3.86
CA LEU A 93 4.97 0.15 -3.11
C LEU A 93 5.12 0.53 -1.63
N LYS A 94 5.40 1.80 -1.34
CA LYS A 94 5.47 2.29 0.05
C LYS A 94 4.15 2.07 0.78
N LEU A 95 3.02 2.30 0.13
CA LEU A 95 1.70 2.08 0.70
C LEU A 95 1.42 0.59 0.90
N VAL A 96 1.74 -0.26 -0.09
CA VAL A 96 1.60 -1.72 0.00
C VAL A 96 2.34 -2.27 1.23
N LYS A 97 3.60 -1.89 1.42
CA LYS A 97 4.42 -2.30 2.56
C LYS A 97 3.76 -2.02 3.91
N HIS A 98 2.97 -0.95 4.02
CA HIS A 98 2.30 -0.56 5.26
C HIS A 98 0.86 -1.06 5.37
N THR A 99 0.35 -1.75 4.35
CA THR A 99 -1.02 -2.26 4.28
C THR A 99 -1.06 -3.76 4.63
N LYS A 100 -2.14 -4.20 5.28
CA LYS A 100 -2.30 -5.61 5.67
C LYS A 100 -2.50 -6.50 4.45
N SER A 101 -1.74 -7.58 4.35
CA SER A 101 -1.82 -8.61 3.30
C SER A 101 -3.14 -9.40 3.32
N ASN A 102 -3.63 -9.95 2.19
CA ASN A 102 -3.21 -9.59 0.84
C ASN A 102 -3.68 -8.20 0.49
N THR A 103 -2.86 -7.44 -0.20
CA THR A 103 -3.19 -6.07 -0.55
C THR A 103 -2.76 -5.71 -1.97
N VAL A 104 -3.59 -4.85 -2.57
CA VAL A 104 -3.32 -4.15 -3.83
C VAL A 104 -3.61 -2.68 -3.62
N VAL A 105 -2.77 -1.82 -4.17
CA VAL A 105 -2.87 -0.36 -4.05
C VAL A 105 -2.84 0.27 -5.42
N PHE A 106 -3.73 1.23 -5.67
CA PHE A 106 -3.71 2.10 -6.84
C PHE A 106 -3.25 3.51 -6.46
N ALA A 107 -2.32 4.04 -7.22
CA ALA A 107 -1.81 5.41 -7.05
C ALA A 107 -1.71 6.14 -8.39
N LYS A 108 -1.87 7.47 -8.34
CA LYS A 108 -1.69 8.37 -9.47
C LYS A 108 -1.32 9.76 -8.95
N ASN A 109 -0.32 10.39 -9.55
CA ASN A 109 0.17 11.71 -9.16
C ASN A 109 0.55 11.78 -7.68
N SER A 110 1.26 10.76 -7.16
CA SER A 110 1.62 10.60 -5.75
C SER A 110 0.42 10.64 -4.79
N GLN A 111 -0.77 10.28 -5.25
CA GLN A 111 -1.98 10.17 -4.46
C GLN A 111 -2.45 8.71 -4.41
N LEU A 112 -2.82 8.24 -3.21
CA LEU A 112 -3.56 6.99 -3.03
C LEU A 112 -4.99 7.16 -3.59
N LEU A 113 -5.34 6.38 -4.60
CA LEU A 113 -6.71 6.35 -5.13
C LEU A 113 -7.57 5.33 -4.37
N ALA A 114 -7.08 4.12 -4.23
CA ALA A 114 -7.75 3.07 -3.46
C ALA A 114 -6.80 1.95 -3.06
N SER A 115 -7.20 1.18 -2.06
CA SER A 115 -6.52 -0.04 -1.64
C SER A 115 -7.52 -1.15 -1.29
N GLY A 116 -7.23 -2.36 -1.73
CA GLY A 116 -7.82 -3.57 -1.19
C GLY A 116 -6.91 -4.11 -0.11
N THR A 117 -7.44 -4.50 1.05
CA THR A 117 -6.65 -4.72 2.26
C THR A 117 -7.12 -5.92 3.02
N GLY A 118 -6.19 -6.79 3.42
CA GLY A 118 -6.47 -7.91 4.33
C GLY A 118 -7.37 -8.99 3.73
N GLN A 119 -7.34 -9.16 2.42
CA GLN A 119 -8.18 -10.12 1.74
C GLN A 119 -7.54 -11.52 1.70
N THR A 120 -8.38 -12.54 1.58
CA THR A 120 -7.94 -13.94 1.51
C THR A 120 -7.31 -14.30 0.17
N SER A 121 -7.68 -13.59 -0.89
CA SER A 121 -7.06 -13.71 -2.22
C SER A 121 -6.63 -12.35 -2.77
N ARG A 122 -5.70 -12.38 -3.72
CA ARG A 122 -5.21 -11.15 -4.36
C ARG A 122 -6.23 -10.56 -5.31
N VAL A 123 -6.96 -11.41 -6.01
CA VAL A 123 -8.05 -10.96 -6.89
C VAL A 123 -9.17 -10.28 -6.09
N ASP A 124 -9.47 -10.74 -4.87
CA ASP A 124 -10.46 -10.08 -4.02
C ASP A 124 -9.95 -8.73 -3.51
N ALA A 125 -8.65 -8.63 -3.18
CA ALA A 125 -8.04 -7.35 -2.83
C ALA A 125 -8.14 -6.36 -4.00
N LEU A 126 -7.89 -6.82 -5.22
CA LEU A 126 -8.01 -5.98 -6.42
C LEU A 126 -9.46 -5.53 -6.65
N LYS A 127 -10.42 -6.45 -6.63
CA LYS A 127 -11.86 -6.12 -6.78
C LYS A 127 -12.30 -5.12 -5.71
N GLN A 128 -11.90 -5.33 -4.46
CA GLN A 128 -12.21 -4.39 -3.37
C GLN A 128 -11.63 -3.00 -3.62
N ALA A 129 -10.39 -2.91 -4.14
CA ALA A 129 -9.77 -1.63 -4.44
C ALA A 129 -10.48 -0.91 -5.60
N VAL A 130 -10.84 -1.63 -6.67
CA VAL A 130 -11.60 -1.06 -7.80
C VAL A 130 -12.97 -0.54 -7.34
N GLU A 131 -13.70 -1.32 -6.54
CA GLU A 131 -14.99 -0.89 -5.99
C GLU A 131 -14.86 0.34 -5.09
N LYS A 132 -13.84 0.38 -4.24
CA LYS A 132 -13.56 1.56 -3.40
C LYS A 132 -13.28 2.80 -4.25
N ALA A 133 -12.43 2.70 -5.27
CA ALA A 133 -12.15 3.82 -6.17
C ALA A 133 -13.45 4.36 -6.76
N LYS A 134 -14.30 3.48 -7.29
CA LYS A 134 -15.61 3.83 -7.85
C LYS A 134 -16.51 4.53 -6.83
N ASN A 135 -16.60 3.98 -5.61
CA ASN A 135 -17.47 4.51 -4.54
C ASN A 135 -17.03 5.89 -4.05
N PHE A 136 -15.73 6.19 -4.11
CA PHE A 136 -15.17 7.50 -3.76
C PHE A 136 -15.02 8.45 -4.96
N GLY A 137 -15.45 8.04 -6.15
CA GLY A 137 -15.39 8.85 -7.35
C GLY A 137 -14.00 9.05 -7.94
N PHE A 138 -13.05 8.15 -7.63
CA PHE A 138 -11.71 8.17 -8.24
C PHE A 138 -11.70 7.44 -9.57
N ASP A 139 -11.14 8.09 -10.60
CA ASP A 139 -10.86 7.49 -11.89
C ASP A 139 -9.50 6.76 -11.85
N LEU A 140 -9.50 5.47 -12.15
CA LEU A 140 -8.30 4.64 -12.22
C LEU A 140 -7.58 4.70 -13.57
N ASN A 141 -8.15 5.36 -14.59
CA ASN A 141 -7.49 5.50 -15.88
C ASN A 141 -6.12 6.18 -15.75
N GLY A 142 -5.09 5.55 -16.30
CA GLY A 142 -3.72 6.04 -16.24
C GLY A 142 -3.08 5.94 -14.86
N SER A 143 -3.65 5.15 -13.94
CA SER A 143 -3.05 4.89 -12.63
C SER A 143 -2.00 3.79 -12.67
N SER A 144 -1.20 3.73 -11.59
CA SER A 144 -0.24 2.67 -11.30
C SER A 144 -0.76 1.77 -10.20
N MET A 145 -0.43 0.48 -10.26
CA MET A 145 -0.82 -0.54 -9.28
C MET A 145 0.38 -1.21 -8.66
N ALA A 146 0.37 -1.40 -7.34
CA ALA A 146 1.34 -2.22 -6.62
C ALA A 146 0.67 -3.37 -5.88
N SER A 147 1.38 -4.51 -5.76
CA SER A 147 0.96 -5.68 -5.01
C SER A 147 2.04 -6.12 -4.02
N ASP A 148 1.63 -6.56 -2.82
CA ASP A 148 2.52 -7.03 -1.75
C ASP A 148 3.20 -8.38 -2.05
N ALA A 149 2.67 -9.14 -3.04
CA ALA A 149 3.25 -10.38 -3.53
C ALA A 149 2.92 -10.59 -5.01
N PHE A 150 3.44 -11.69 -5.59
CA PHE A 150 3.26 -12.02 -6.99
C PHE A 150 1.78 -12.29 -7.37
N PHE A 151 1.47 -12.15 -8.64
CA PHE A 151 0.19 -12.58 -9.19
C PHE A 151 0.22 -14.08 -9.49
N PRO A 152 -0.66 -14.88 -8.85
CA PRO A 152 -0.68 -16.32 -9.10
C PRO A 152 -1.24 -16.67 -10.48
N PHE A 153 -2.07 -15.78 -11.05
CA PHE A 153 -2.74 -15.94 -12.35
C PHE A 153 -2.86 -14.58 -13.04
N PRO A 154 -3.08 -14.54 -14.38
CA PRO A 154 -3.21 -13.31 -15.16
C PRO A 154 -4.50 -12.51 -14.87
N ASP A 155 -5.50 -13.11 -14.19
CA ASP A 155 -6.78 -12.48 -13.86
C ASP A 155 -6.64 -11.13 -13.16
N CYS A 156 -5.64 -10.98 -12.28
CA CYS A 156 -5.36 -9.71 -11.63
C CYS A 156 -4.89 -8.65 -12.63
N VAL A 157 -4.07 -9.04 -13.60
CA VAL A 157 -3.57 -8.14 -14.64
C VAL A 157 -4.71 -7.72 -15.57
N GLU A 158 -5.55 -8.66 -15.97
CA GLU A 158 -6.70 -8.40 -16.85
C GLU A 158 -7.68 -7.43 -16.20
N LEU A 159 -8.03 -7.65 -14.92
CA LEU A 159 -8.89 -6.75 -14.15
C LEU A 159 -8.27 -5.36 -13.96
N ALA A 160 -6.95 -5.28 -13.76
CA ALA A 160 -6.25 -3.99 -13.65
C ALA A 160 -6.30 -3.22 -14.99
N ALA A 161 -6.08 -3.93 -16.11
CA ALA A 161 -6.20 -3.36 -17.44
C ALA A 161 -7.63 -2.84 -17.73
N ASP A 162 -8.65 -3.62 -17.38
CA ASP A 162 -10.05 -3.23 -17.52
C ASP A 162 -10.41 -2.00 -16.68
N ALA A 163 -9.71 -1.81 -15.53
CA ALA A 163 -9.85 -0.62 -14.70
C ALA A 163 -9.07 0.60 -15.22
N GLY A 164 -8.29 0.46 -16.31
CA GLY A 164 -7.52 1.55 -16.91
C GLY A 164 -6.12 1.77 -16.34
N VAL A 165 -5.60 0.80 -15.56
CA VAL A 165 -4.22 0.82 -15.06
C VAL A 165 -3.23 0.76 -16.22
N VAL A 166 -2.13 1.50 -16.14
CA VAL A 166 -1.09 1.54 -17.21
C VAL A 166 0.23 0.91 -16.80
N ALA A 167 0.48 0.80 -15.51
CA ALA A 167 1.70 0.21 -14.99
C ALA A 167 1.44 -0.57 -13.70
N VAL A 168 2.12 -1.71 -13.57
CA VAL A 168 1.99 -2.64 -12.43
C VAL A 168 3.36 -2.96 -11.87
N ILE A 169 3.47 -3.05 -10.54
CA ILE A 169 4.68 -3.50 -9.86
C ILE A 169 4.36 -4.59 -8.84
N GLN A 170 5.15 -5.64 -8.85
CA GLN A 170 5.01 -6.80 -8.00
C GLN A 170 6.37 -7.47 -7.74
N PRO A 171 6.54 -8.34 -6.74
CA PRO A 171 7.81 -9.01 -6.49
C PRO A 171 8.24 -10.02 -7.55
N GLY A 172 7.32 -10.63 -8.30
CA GLY A 172 7.62 -11.77 -9.16
C GLY A 172 7.83 -13.07 -8.37
N GLY A 173 8.19 -14.14 -9.08
CA GLY A 173 8.49 -15.46 -8.52
C GLY A 173 7.30 -16.42 -8.48
N SER A 174 6.28 -16.16 -9.29
CA SER A 174 5.21 -17.13 -9.59
C SER A 174 5.63 -18.07 -10.72
N ILE A 175 5.17 -19.32 -10.66
CA ILE A 175 5.30 -20.27 -11.80
C ILE A 175 4.56 -19.74 -13.04
N ASN A 176 3.57 -18.87 -12.86
CA ASN A 176 2.76 -18.28 -13.91
C ASN A 176 3.17 -16.82 -14.26
N ASP A 177 4.37 -16.38 -13.87
CA ASP A 177 4.80 -15.00 -14.17
C ASP A 177 4.77 -14.72 -15.68
N GLU A 178 5.21 -15.68 -16.53
CA GLU A 178 5.13 -15.55 -17.99
C GLU A 178 3.71 -15.23 -18.48
N LYS A 179 2.71 -15.95 -17.98
CA LYS A 179 1.30 -15.72 -18.37
C LYS A 179 0.81 -14.32 -17.96
N SER A 180 1.28 -13.82 -16.82
CA SER A 180 0.94 -12.47 -16.34
C SER A 180 1.65 -11.40 -17.17
N ILE A 181 2.89 -11.65 -17.60
CA ILE A 181 3.65 -10.77 -18.49
C ILE A 181 3.00 -10.72 -19.87
N ASP A 182 2.67 -11.89 -20.45
CA ASP A 182 1.98 -11.98 -21.75
C ASP A 182 0.62 -11.23 -21.72
N ALA A 183 -0.12 -11.36 -20.62
CA ALA A 183 -1.37 -10.64 -20.44
C ALA A 183 -1.16 -9.11 -20.35
N CYS A 184 -0.08 -8.67 -19.69
CA CYS A 184 0.30 -7.26 -19.67
C CYS A 184 0.64 -6.76 -21.07
N ASP A 185 1.48 -7.50 -21.82
CA ASP A 185 1.88 -7.12 -23.17
C ASP A 185 0.69 -7.05 -24.12
N ALA A 186 -0.23 -8.03 -24.04
CA ALA A 186 -1.45 -8.04 -24.85
C ALA A 186 -2.37 -6.84 -24.59
N ARG A 187 -2.27 -6.25 -23.39
CA ARG A 187 -3.09 -5.10 -22.94
C ARG A 187 -2.33 -3.78 -22.94
N GLY A 188 -1.06 -3.76 -23.32
CA GLY A 188 -0.21 -2.56 -23.33
C GLY A 188 0.11 -2.01 -21.92
N LEU A 189 0.04 -2.87 -20.89
CA LEU A 189 0.48 -2.54 -19.53
C LEU A 189 1.98 -2.74 -19.40
N ALA A 190 2.63 -1.85 -18.64
CA ALA A 190 3.99 -2.10 -18.16
C ALA A 190 3.97 -2.94 -16.89
N MET A 191 4.78 -3.99 -16.80
CA MET A 191 4.99 -4.74 -15.57
C MET A 191 6.43 -4.63 -15.10
N TYR A 192 6.58 -4.36 -13.81
CA TYR A 192 7.88 -4.29 -13.14
C TYR A 192 7.95 -5.33 -12.01
N THR A 193 9.11 -5.94 -11.84
CA THR A 193 9.38 -6.90 -10.76
C THR A 193 10.48 -6.41 -9.85
N THR A 194 10.27 -6.56 -8.53
CA THR A 194 11.20 -6.09 -7.49
C THR A 194 12.03 -7.20 -6.88
N GLY A 195 11.58 -8.46 -6.94
CA GLY A 195 12.18 -9.58 -6.22
C GLY A 195 11.91 -9.57 -4.70
N VAL A 196 11.24 -8.56 -4.17
CA VAL A 196 11.01 -8.39 -2.73
C VAL A 196 9.51 -8.40 -2.40
N ARG A 197 9.13 -9.23 -1.42
CA ARG A 197 7.76 -9.34 -0.92
C ARG A 197 7.55 -8.49 0.32
N HIS A 198 6.43 -7.81 0.42
CA HIS A 198 6.06 -6.95 1.54
C HIS A 198 4.89 -7.52 2.35
N PHE A 199 4.97 -8.79 2.74
CA PHE A 199 3.92 -9.41 3.53
C PHE A 199 3.79 -8.78 4.92
N ARG A 200 2.55 -8.43 5.27
CA ARG A 200 2.20 -7.89 6.59
C ARG A 200 0.97 -8.63 7.13
N HIS A 201 1.21 -9.59 7.99
CA HIS A 201 0.16 -10.39 8.64
C HIS A 201 -0.22 -9.88 10.03
#